data_1cabedfce2fd9b8b05dce99a29cc1f18
#
_entry.id   1cabedfce2fd9b8b05dce99a29cc1f18
#
_cell.length_a   1.000
_cell.length_b   1.000
_cell.length_c   1.000
_cell.angle_alpha   90.00
_cell.angle_beta   90.00
_cell.angle_gamma   90.00
#
_symmetry.space_group_name_H-M   'P 1'
#
loop_
_entity.id
_entity.type
_entity.pdbx_description
1 polymer ?
#
loop_
_entity_poly.entity_id
_entity_poly.type
_entity_poly.pdbx_seq_one_letter_code
_entity_poly.pdbx_strand_id
1 'polypeptide(L)'
;MSKHFSHLAIATLTALAALGFSAHAAAKEGNATADEASAMVKKGVAFIKANGKEKGYAEISKKGSQFSDRDLYLVVYGLDGTVHAHGANEKMIGKNLIELKDVDGKPFVKERVELAQSKGTFWQDYKFTNPTSKKIEPKSMYCEKLDDAVVCGGIYK
;
A
#
# COMPACT_ATOMS: atom_id res chain seq x y z
N MET A 1 33.62 74.82 -30.52
CA MET A 1 32.17 74.51 -30.46
C MET A 1 32.02 73.01 -30.84
N SER A 2 31.89 72.13 -29.89
CA SER A 2 31.56 70.75 -30.16
C SER A 2 30.74 70.21 -29.00
N LYS A 3 29.49 69.78 -29.30
CA LYS A 3 28.52 69.30 -28.35
C LYS A 3 28.62 67.76 -28.27
N HIS A 4 29.02 67.24 -27.12
CA HIS A 4 28.97 65.80 -26.84
C HIS A 4 27.56 65.40 -26.36
N PHE A 5 26.89 64.55 -27.11
CA PHE A 5 25.69 63.86 -26.69
C PHE A 5 26.03 62.56 -26.03
N SER A 6 25.79 62.44 -24.73
CA SER A 6 25.87 61.20 -23.98
C SER A 6 24.59 60.40 -24.14
N HIS A 7 24.65 59.22 -24.74
CA HIS A 7 23.56 58.26 -24.76
C HIS A 7 23.59 57.41 -23.48
N LEU A 8 22.54 57.62 -22.63
CA LEU A 8 22.29 56.84 -21.44
C LEU A 8 21.54 55.58 -21.87
N ALA A 9 22.20 54.39 -21.84
CA ALA A 9 21.58 53.10 -22.07
C ALA A 9 20.89 52.63 -20.79
N ILE A 10 19.59 52.59 -20.80
CA ILE A 10 18.77 51.96 -19.70
C ILE A 10 18.69 50.47 -19.99
N ALA A 11 19.39 49.68 -19.18
CA ALA A 11 19.23 48.23 -19.17
C ALA A 11 18.05 47.86 -18.30
N THR A 12 16.95 47.43 -18.91
CA THR A 12 15.79 46.87 -18.23
C THR A 12 16.06 45.38 -17.87
N LEU A 13 16.32 45.13 -16.60
CA LEU A 13 16.49 43.79 -16.07
C LEU A 13 15.08 43.16 -15.83
N THR A 14 14.61 42.30 -16.74
CA THR A 14 13.41 41.54 -16.56
C THR A 14 13.67 40.33 -15.65
N ALA A 15 13.28 40.44 -14.39
CA ALA A 15 13.28 39.32 -13.44
C ALA A 15 12.16 38.35 -13.78
N LEU A 16 12.51 37.18 -14.34
CA LEU A 16 11.57 36.07 -14.58
C LEU A 16 11.33 35.35 -13.25
N ALA A 17 10.22 35.67 -12.58
CA ALA A 17 9.79 34.95 -11.39
C ALA A 17 9.26 33.57 -11.81
N ALA A 18 10.06 32.52 -11.63
CA ALA A 18 9.62 31.15 -11.75
C ALA A 18 8.69 30.81 -10.55
N LEU A 19 7.39 30.85 -10.77
CA LEU A 19 6.40 30.31 -9.86
C LEU A 19 6.53 28.79 -9.85
N GLY A 20 7.28 28.27 -8.89
CA GLY A 20 7.34 26.85 -8.60
C GLY A 20 5.99 26.38 -8.09
N PHE A 21 5.21 25.72 -8.94
CA PHE A 21 4.04 24.96 -8.51
C PHE A 21 4.53 23.75 -7.71
N SER A 22 4.62 23.88 -6.39
CA SER A 22 4.70 22.73 -5.50
C SER A 22 3.35 22.02 -5.55
N ALA A 23 3.26 20.96 -6.36
CA ALA A 23 2.13 20.05 -6.31
C ALA A 23 2.13 19.36 -4.93
N HIS A 24 1.43 19.95 -3.96
CA HIS A 24 1.09 19.25 -2.74
C HIS A 24 0.12 18.13 -3.15
N ALA A 25 0.57 16.89 -3.07
CA ALA A 25 -0.34 15.76 -3.15
C ALA A 25 -1.31 15.90 -1.97
N ALA A 26 -2.56 16.27 -2.28
CA ALA A 26 -3.61 16.32 -1.28
C ALA A 26 -3.74 14.93 -0.65
N ALA A 27 -3.75 14.87 0.69
CA ALA A 27 -4.00 13.61 1.39
C ALA A 27 -5.37 13.09 0.94
N LYS A 28 -5.43 11.81 0.54
CA LYS A 28 -6.68 11.17 0.16
C LYS A 28 -7.55 11.03 1.40
N GLU A 29 -8.80 11.48 1.32
CA GLU A 29 -9.79 11.35 2.38
C GLU A 29 -10.62 10.06 2.20
N GLY A 30 -11.22 9.56 3.30
CA GLY A 30 -12.09 8.38 3.31
C GLY A 30 -11.36 7.05 3.29
N ASN A 31 -12.11 5.98 3.10
CA ASN A 31 -11.59 4.61 3.01
C ASN A 31 -10.94 4.38 1.63
N ALA A 32 -10.02 3.42 1.59
CA ALA A 32 -9.42 3.00 0.32
C ALA A 32 -10.43 2.29 -0.58
N THR A 33 -10.19 2.33 -1.88
CA THR A 33 -11.03 1.70 -2.91
C THR A 33 -10.50 0.34 -3.34
N ALA A 34 -11.35 -0.47 -3.99
CA ALA A 34 -10.96 -1.77 -4.54
C ALA A 34 -9.82 -1.66 -5.58
N ASP A 35 -9.84 -0.62 -6.42
CA ASP A 35 -8.79 -0.36 -7.41
C ASP A 35 -7.45 -0.02 -6.71
N GLU A 36 -7.48 0.77 -5.64
CA GLU A 36 -6.29 1.09 -4.84
C GLU A 36 -5.72 -0.17 -4.18
N ALA A 37 -6.58 -1.04 -3.64
CA ALA A 37 -6.15 -2.30 -3.02
C ALA A 37 -5.48 -3.23 -4.04
N SER A 38 -6.10 -3.45 -5.20
CA SER A 38 -5.52 -4.29 -6.25
C SER A 38 -4.23 -3.70 -6.82
N ALA A 39 -4.15 -2.40 -7.02
CA ALA A 39 -2.94 -1.71 -7.47
C ALA A 39 -1.79 -1.84 -6.45
N MET A 40 -2.08 -1.68 -5.15
CA MET A 40 -1.09 -1.82 -4.09
C MET A 40 -0.56 -3.25 -3.99
N VAL A 41 -1.42 -4.27 -4.11
CA VAL A 41 -0.99 -5.68 -4.12
C VAL A 41 -0.07 -5.97 -5.30
N LYS A 42 -0.43 -5.56 -6.52
CA LYS A 42 0.41 -5.71 -7.71
C LYS A 42 1.77 -5.02 -7.54
N LYS A 43 1.78 -3.82 -6.98
CA LYS A 43 3.01 -3.09 -6.64
C LYS A 43 3.85 -3.85 -5.61
N GLY A 44 3.23 -4.42 -4.58
CA GLY A 44 3.90 -5.24 -3.57
C GLY A 44 4.52 -6.50 -4.15
N VAL A 45 3.78 -7.23 -4.99
CA VAL A 45 4.28 -8.41 -5.73
C VAL A 45 5.49 -8.05 -6.60
N ALA A 46 5.40 -6.97 -7.38
CA ALA A 46 6.50 -6.51 -8.22
C ALA A 46 7.74 -6.12 -7.39
N PHE A 47 7.53 -5.44 -6.26
CA PHE A 47 8.61 -5.04 -5.35
C PHE A 47 9.33 -6.25 -4.73
N ILE A 48 8.58 -7.27 -4.26
CA ILE A 48 9.14 -8.50 -3.73
C ILE A 48 9.96 -9.24 -4.81
N LYS A 49 9.43 -9.36 -6.03
CA LYS A 49 10.14 -9.96 -7.16
C LYS A 49 11.46 -9.27 -7.48
N ALA A 50 11.48 -7.94 -7.45
CA ALA A 50 12.66 -7.15 -7.80
C ALA A 50 13.72 -7.10 -6.69
N ASN A 51 13.33 -7.18 -5.41
CA ASN A 51 14.21 -6.93 -4.27
C ASN A 51 14.44 -8.17 -3.39
N GLY A 52 13.74 -9.28 -3.65
CA GLY A 52 13.74 -10.49 -2.82
C GLY A 52 12.78 -10.43 -1.63
N LYS A 53 12.47 -11.62 -1.09
CA LYS A 53 11.48 -11.78 0.00
C LYS A 53 11.85 -11.00 1.26
N GLU A 54 13.09 -11.12 1.73
CA GLU A 54 13.55 -10.47 2.96
C GLU A 54 13.32 -8.95 2.93
N LYS A 55 13.83 -8.29 1.90
CA LYS A 55 13.70 -6.85 1.73
C LYS A 55 12.25 -6.43 1.45
N GLY A 56 11.52 -7.22 0.67
CA GLY A 56 10.13 -7.00 0.35
C GLY A 56 9.23 -7.07 1.59
N TYR A 57 9.40 -8.09 2.41
CA TYR A 57 8.62 -8.28 3.63
C TYR A 57 8.95 -7.23 4.70
N ALA A 58 10.22 -6.86 4.84
CA ALA A 58 10.64 -5.78 5.73
C ALA A 58 9.99 -4.44 5.33
N GLU A 59 9.99 -4.09 4.04
CA GLU A 59 9.38 -2.85 3.56
C GLU A 59 7.86 -2.85 3.75
N ILE A 60 7.16 -3.97 3.48
CA ILE A 60 5.71 -4.10 3.71
C ILE A 60 5.37 -3.92 5.19
N SER A 61 6.20 -4.43 6.09
CA SER A 61 5.97 -4.40 7.54
C SER A 61 6.36 -3.07 8.19
N LYS A 62 7.09 -2.23 7.47
CA LYS A 62 7.55 -0.93 7.98
C LYS A 62 6.37 0.03 8.15
N LYS A 63 6.24 0.61 9.34
CA LYS A 63 5.19 1.60 9.64
C LYS A 63 5.32 2.82 8.71
N GLY A 64 4.21 3.21 8.09
CA GLY A 64 4.16 4.33 7.14
C GLY A 64 4.91 4.07 5.84
N SER A 65 5.09 2.80 5.46
CA SER A 65 5.71 2.44 4.19
C SER A 65 4.82 2.78 2.99
N GLN A 66 5.39 2.65 1.79
CA GLN A 66 4.65 2.79 0.54
C GLN A 66 3.56 1.73 0.31
N PHE A 67 3.42 0.77 1.23
CA PHE A 67 2.44 -0.33 1.21
C PHE A 67 1.39 -0.22 2.32
N SER A 68 1.20 1.00 2.84
CA SER A 68 0.07 1.34 3.72
C SER A 68 -0.43 2.74 3.41
N ASP A 69 -1.75 2.89 3.28
CA ASP A 69 -2.44 4.16 3.01
C ASP A 69 -3.82 4.14 3.66
N ARG A 70 -4.06 5.00 4.66
CA ARG A 70 -5.34 5.06 5.41
C ARG A 70 -5.67 3.72 6.09
N ASP A 71 -6.75 3.06 5.68
CA ASP A 71 -7.20 1.73 6.16
C ASP A 71 -6.62 0.56 5.33
N LEU A 72 -5.99 0.84 4.19
CA LEU A 72 -5.36 -0.15 3.31
C LEU A 72 -3.92 -0.43 3.72
N TYR A 73 -3.58 -1.69 3.83
CA TYR A 73 -2.22 -2.19 4.08
C TYR A 73 -2.01 -3.57 3.45
N LEU A 74 -0.76 -3.91 3.17
CA LEU A 74 -0.43 -5.26 2.69
C LEU A 74 -0.15 -6.22 3.84
N VAL A 75 -0.48 -7.48 3.58
CA VAL A 75 -0.13 -8.64 4.41
C VAL A 75 0.40 -9.74 3.50
N VAL A 76 1.42 -10.46 3.95
CA VAL A 76 1.96 -11.62 3.23
C VAL A 76 1.83 -12.85 4.13
N TYR A 77 1.20 -13.89 3.61
CA TYR A 77 1.09 -15.19 4.26
C TYR A 77 1.88 -16.24 3.47
N GLY A 78 2.54 -17.15 4.18
CA GLY A 78 2.96 -18.42 3.60
C GLY A 78 1.73 -19.29 3.27
N LEU A 79 1.90 -20.26 2.38
CA LEU A 79 0.84 -21.22 2.05
C LEU A 79 0.54 -22.20 3.21
N ASP A 80 1.33 -22.16 4.28
CA ASP A 80 1.07 -22.84 5.56
C ASP A 80 0.24 -21.99 6.55
N GLY A 81 -0.09 -20.73 6.19
CA GLY A 81 -0.82 -19.79 7.04
C GLY A 81 0.06 -18.95 7.98
N THR A 82 1.39 -19.06 7.89
CA THR A 82 2.31 -18.22 8.67
C THR A 82 2.37 -16.80 8.09
N VAL A 83 2.26 -15.79 8.95
CA VAL A 83 2.38 -14.37 8.54
C VAL A 83 3.85 -14.02 8.36
N HIS A 84 4.25 -13.64 7.14
CA HIS A 84 5.60 -13.19 6.82
C HIS A 84 5.77 -11.68 6.88
N ALA A 85 4.71 -10.92 6.57
CA ALA A 85 4.71 -9.45 6.64
C ALA A 85 3.31 -8.93 6.98
N HIS A 86 3.24 -7.79 7.69
CA HIS A 86 1.96 -7.19 8.07
C HIS A 86 2.08 -5.68 8.28
N GLY A 87 1.54 -4.87 7.35
CA GLY A 87 1.68 -3.42 7.33
C GLY A 87 0.97 -2.66 8.45
N ALA A 88 -0.01 -3.28 9.15
CA ALA A 88 -0.75 -2.62 10.23
C ALA A 88 -0.48 -3.18 11.63
N ASN A 89 0.09 -4.40 11.76
CA ASN A 89 0.31 -5.02 13.06
C ASN A 89 1.50 -6.00 13.04
N GLU A 90 2.66 -5.52 13.38
CA GLU A 90 3.90 -6.31 13.45
C GLU A 90 3.84 -7.51 14.39
N LYS A 91 2.98 -7.47 15.42
CA LYS A 91 2.80 -8.58 16.38
C LYS A 91 2.21 -9.85 15.74
N MET A 92 1.68 -9.74 14.54
CA MET A 92 1.18 -10.88 13.77
C MET A 92 2.29 -11.64 13.05
N ILE A 93 3.42 -11.00 12.77
CA ILE A 93 4.54 -11.58 12.01
C ILE A 93 5.10 -12.79 12.75
N GLY A 94 5.35 -13.88 12.01
CA GLY A 94 5.84 -15.15 12.52
C GLY A 94 4.78 -16.05 13.14
N LYS A 95 3.53 -15.58 13.30
CA LYS A 95 2.44 -16.43 13.81
C LYS A 95 1.80 -17.23 12.69
N ASN A 96 1.53 -18.50 12.96
CA ASN A 96 0.68 -19.31 12.09
C ASN A 96 -0.79 -19.03 12.46
N LEU A 97 -1.56 -18.55 11.50
CA LEU A 97 -2.95 -18.14 11.68
C LEU A 97 -3.93 -19.01 10.88
N ILE A 98 -3.50 -20.22 10.47
CA ILE A 98 -4.31 -21.09 9.60
C ILE A 98 -5.68 -21.43 10.22
N GLU A 99 -5.76 -21.56 11.53
CA GLU A 99 -6.99 -21.88 12.26
C GLU A 99 -7.74 -20.63 12.75
N LEU A 100 -7.23 -19.41 12.45
CA LEU A 100 -7.89 -18.19 12.88
C LEU A 100 -9.20 -18.00 12.15
N LYS A 101 -10.26 -17.71 12.94
CA LYS A 101 -11.60 -17.43 12.45
C LYS A 101 -11.95 -15.96 12.72
N ASP A 102 -12.80 -15.41 11.87
CA ASP A 102 -13.42 -14.13 12.14
C ASP A 102 -14.57 -14.27 13.17
N VAL A 103 -15.23 -13.13 13.47
CA VAL A 103 -16.33 -13.11 14.47
C VAL A 103 -17.56 -13.92 14.07
N ASP A 104 -17.71 -14.24 12.78
CA ASP A 104 -18.78 -15.10 12.27
C ASP A 104 -18.34 -16.57 12.20
N GLY A 105 -17.13 -16.90 12.66
CA GLY A 105 -16.59 -18.27 12.64
C GLY A 105 -15.97 -18.69 11.32
N LYS A 106 -15.78 -17.76 10.36
CA LYS A 106 -15.20 -18.04 9.06
C LYS A 106 -13.67 -18.26 9.17
N PRO A 107 -13.12 -19.42 8.75
CA PRO A 107 -11.69 -19.71 8.79
C PRO A 107 -10.97 -19.03 7.62
N PHE A 108 -10.91 -17.70 7.65
CA PHE A 108 -10.52 -16.88 6.49
C PHE A 108 -9.08 -17.06 6.06
N VAL A 109 -8.13 -17.43 6.93
CA VAL A 109 -6.74 -17.68 6.53
C VAL A 109 -6.64 -19.00 5.78
N LYS A 110 -7.30 -20.06 6.27
CA LYS A 110 -7.34 -21.36 5.60
C LYS A 110 -7.97 -21.24 4.20
N GLU A 111 -9.14 -20.61 4.10
CA GLU A 111 -9.81 -20.36 2.83
C GLU A 111 -8.91 -19.54 1.87
N ARG A 112 -8.16 -18.55 2.38
CA ARG A 112 -7.22 -17.74 1.59
C ARG A 112 -6.12 -18.58 0.97
N VAL A 113 -5.53 -19.48 1.73
CA VAL A 113 -4.48 -20.39 1.25
C VAL A 113 -5.05 -21.32 0.17
N GLU A 114 -6.23 -21.89 0.37
CA GLU A 114 -6.92 -22.74 -0.61
C GLU A 114 -7.24 -21.97 -1.91
N LEU A 115 -7.73 -20.73 -1.79
CA LEU A 115 -7.99 -19.86 -2.94
C LEU A 115 -6.69 -19.47 -3.68
N ALA A 116 -5.60 -19.22 -2.95
CA ALA A 116 -4.32 -18.91 -3.55
C ALA A 116 -3.77 -20.10 -4.36
N GLN A 117 -3.93 -21.31 -3.86
CA GLN A 117 -3.50 -22.53 -4.55
C GLN A 117 -4.35 -22.85 -5.78
N SER A 118 -5.67 -22.62 -5.72
CA SER A 118 -6.61 -23.00 -6.78
C SER A 118 -6.80 -21.91 -7.85
N LYS A 119 -6.78 -20.63 -7.47
CA LYS A 119 -7.10 -19.50 -8.38
C LYS A 119 -5.91 -18.59 -8.69
N GLY A 120 -4.91 -18.54 -7.80
CA GLY A 120 -3.78 -17.64 -7.93
C GLY A 120 -4.10 -16.18 -7.58
N THR A 121 -5.19 -15.62 -8.15
CA THR A 121 -5.67 -14.25 -7.93
C THR A 121 -7.16 -14.26 -7.58
N PHE A 122 -7.56 -13.57 -6.51
CA PHE A 122 -8.94 -13.60 -6.03
C PHE A 122 -9.28 -12.45 -5.09
N TRP A 123 -10.58 -12.23 -4.88
CA TRP A 123 -11.13 -11.45 -3.79
C TRP A 123 -11.72 -12.37 -2.72
N GLN A 124 -11.61 -11.95 -1.45
CA GLN A 124 -12.17 -12.67 -0.31
C GLN A 124 -12.80 -11.71 0.69
N ASP A 125 -14.04 -11.99 1.09
CA ASP A 125 -14.77 -11.23 2.11
C ASP A 125 -14.71 -11.94 3.47
N TYR A 126 -14.45 -11.16 4.54
CA TYR A 126 -14.45 -11.58 5.94
C TYR A 126 -14.58 -10.37 6.86
N LYS A 127 -14.62 -10.54 8.16
CA LYS A 127 -14.64 -9.43 9.12
C LYS A 127 -13.32 -9.32 9.86
N PHE A 128 -12.79 -8.11 9.99
CA PHE A 128 -11.52 -7.89 10.69
C PHE A 128 -11.46 -6.50 11.31
N THR A 129 -10.51 -6.31 12.25
CA THR A 129 -10.30 -5.01 12.90
C THR A 129 -9.74 -4.00 11.92
N ASN A 130 -10.45 -2.90 11.70
CA ASN A 130 -10.00 -1.77 10.91
C ASN A 130 -8.91 -1.02 11.70
N PRO A 131 -7.72 -0.77 11.10
CA PRO A 131 -6.61 -0.11 11.80
C PRO A 131 -6.91 1.37 12.13
N THR A 132 -7.85 1.99 11.42
CA THR A 132 -8.23 3.40 11.60
C THR A 132 -9.32 3.54 12.66
N SER A 133 -10.46 2.86 12.48
CA SER A 133 -11.61 2.96 13.41
C SER A 133 -11.46 2.13 14.68
N LYS A 134 -10.56 1.13 14.69
CA LYS A 134 -10.38 0.12 15.75
C LYS A 134 -11.58 -0.80 15.98
N LYS A 135 -12.54 -0.77 15.07
CA LYS A 135 -13.75 -1.63 15.11
C LYS A 135 -13.57 -2.84 14.20
N ILE A 136 -14.32 -3.90 14.51
CA ILE A 136 -14.47 -5.06 13.61
C ILE A 136 -15.47 -4.66 12.54
N GLU A 137 -15.05 -4.68 11.29
CA GLU A 137 -15.82 -4.24 10.13
C GLU A 137 -15.73 -5.26 8.99
N PRO A 138 -16.73 -5.29 8.08
CA PRO A 138 -16.62 -6.07 6.86
C PRO A 138 -15.41 -5.63 6.03
N LYS A 139 -14.61 -6.60 5.60
CA LYS A 139 -13.39 -6.38 4.80
C LYS A 139 -13.44 -7.20 3.53
N SER A 140 -13.13 -6.59 2.41
CA SER A 140 -12.89 -7.26 1.13
C SER A 140 -11.40 -7.20 0.81
N MET A 141 -10.75 -8.35 0.65
CA MET A 141 -9.31 -8.46 0.46
C MET A 141 -8.99 -9.04 -0.90
N TYR A 142 -8.21 -8.28 -1.69
CA TYR A 142 -7.61 -8.73 -2.93
C TYR A 142 -6.29 -9.43 -2.65
N CYS A 143 -6.07 -10.58 -3.29
CA CYS A 143 -4.87 -11.39 -3.08
C CYS A 143 -4.28 -11.88 -4.39
N GLU A 144 -2.95 -11.95 -4.45
CA GLU A 144 -2.18 -12.60 -5.52
C GLU A 144 -1.18 -13.60 -4.94
N LYS A 145 -1.16 -14.81 -5.49
CA LYS A 145 -0.15 -15.82 -5.17
C LYS A 145 1.20 -15.40 -5.75
N LEU A 146 2.24 -15.52 -4.94
CA LEU A 146 3.63 -15.31 -5.33
C LEU A 146 4.47 -16.47 -4.78
N ASP A 147 4.85 -17.40 -5.64
CA ASP A 147 5.60 -18.60 -5.30
C ASP A 147 4.93 -19.42 -4.17
N ASP A 148 5.56 -19.49 -2.99
CA ASP A 148 5.12 -20.18 -1.78
C ASP A 148 4.35 -19.24 -0.81
N ALA A 149 3.99 -18.05 -1.26
CA ALA A 149 3.28 -17.06 -0.46
C ALA A 149 2.05 -16.48 -1.18
N VAL A 150 1.24 -15.75 -0.45
CA VAL A 150 0.14 -14.95 -0.97
C VAL A 150 0.24 -13.52 -0.44
N VAL A 151 0.25 -12.55 -1.33
CA VAL A 151 0.28 -11.11 -1.02
C VAL A 151 -1.12 -10.56 -1.11
N CYS A 152 -1.59 -9.92 -0.06
CA CYS A 152 -2.96 -9.43 0.05
C CYS A 152 -3.03 -7.99 0.54
N GLY A 153 -4.03 -7.25 0.05
CA GLY A 153 -4.41 -5.93 0.52
C GLY A 153 -5.92 -5.78 0.43
N GLY A 154 -6.55 -5.09 1.37
CA GLY A 154 -8.01 -5.06 1.40
C GLY A 154 -8.58 -3.76 1.91
N ILE A 155 -9.83 -3.54 1.57
CA ILE A 155 -10.66 -2.39 1.92
C ILE A 155 -11.69 -2.76 2.96
N TYR A 156 -12.09 -1.79 3.77
CA TYR A 156 -13.23 -1.92 4.70
C TYR A 156 -14.47 -1.29 4.09
N LYS A 157 -15.64 -1.90 4.33
CA LYS A 157 -16.94 -1.52 3.76
C LYS A 157 -17.78 -0.76 4.78
#